data_1d270a00bb0ef19754cb934162028b83
#
_entry.id   1d270a00bb0ef19754cb934162028b83
#
_cell.length_a   1.000
_cell.length_b   1.000
_cell.length_c   1.000
_cell.angle_alpha   90.00
_cell.angle_beta   90.00
_cell.angle_gamma   90.00
#
_symmetry.space_group_name_H-M   'P 1'
#
loop_
_entity.id
_entity.type
_entity.pdbx_description
1 polymer ?
#
loop_
_entity_poly.entity_id
_entity_poly.type
_entity_poly.pdbx_seq_one_letter_code
_entity_poly.pdbx_strand_id
1 'polypeptide(L)'
;MNLLVAYRFLFSKYNLSFISIISKISIIGLMLGVGILITVLSVMNGFEKELREKILGFTSHVNVYPHNQHTIEELKLILDTNKNIASYSFINRNEELISSDSVKNYPIIMHNVNSQNELLTSNISEMMQVGDFSLKKSTDVVIGNVLANNLKVNIGDQIIITNYKGIYKSNKYIVSGIFDSGINEYNQRFIYGSNLNLFNTNEFSYIKLKLNDPLQASFVSSQLFNSNSLITSNWTETHNALFQAINNEKRVMFIILALIIAIASFNIVSSLTLLVMNKQKDIAILISLGINKRTIGSIFLIQGFIIGLVGISLGVLLGLTLSININSIVLFAESLFSVALISPDVYHLNKVPYIILISDIYKIISMAFIMVLLSSIYPAQKASKLLPTISLNS
;
A
#
# COMPACT_ATOMS: atom_id res chain seq x y z
N MET A 1 23.27 26.17 31.31
CA MET A 1 22.45 26.45 32.50
C MET A 1 20.99 26.07 32.26
N ASN A 2 20.36 26.55 31.20
CA ASN A 2 18.92 26.31 30.89
C ASN A 2 18.55 24.81 30.78
N LEU A 3 19.39 23.99 30.15
CA LEU A 3 19.15 22.57 29.96
C LEU A 3 19.19 21.79 31.29
N LEU A 4 20.08 22.16 32.18
CA LEU A 4 20.23 21.55 33.51
C LEU A 4 19.02 21.87 34.42
N VAL A 5 18.51 23.10 34.33
CA VAL A 5 17.31 23.53 35.06
C VAL A 5 16.07 22.84 34.49
N ALA A 6 15.96 22.77 33.15
CA ALA A 6 14.86 22.08 32.48
C ALA A 6 14.79 20.59 32.86
N TYR A 7 15.92 19.92 32.85
CA TYR A 7 16.04 18.50 33.26
C TYR A 7 15.63 18.29 34.71
N ARG A 8 16.17 19.14 35.64
CA ARG A 8 15.83 19.04 37.07
C ARG A 8 14.34 19.30 37.32
N PHE A 9 13.70 20.19 36.60
CA PHE A 9 12.26 20.46 36.73
C PHE A 9 11.41 19.29 36.27
N LEU A 10 11.85 18.49 35.27
CA LEU A 10 11.15 17.31 34.80
C LEU A 10 11.33 16.08 35.69
N PHE A 11 12.55 15.88 36.28
CA PHE A 11 12.93 14.64 36.96
C PHE A 11 13.21 14.81 38.46
N SER A 12 12.87 15.94 39.09
CA SER A 12 13.08 16.16 40.51
C SER A 12 12.25 15.19 41.38
N LYS A 13 12.93 14.41 42.20
CA LYS A 13 12.31 13.41 43.11
C LYS A 13 11.52 14.00 44.29
N TYR A 14 11.68 15.30 44.59
CA TYR A 14 11.05 15.94 45.73
C TYR A 14 9.73 16.62 45.37
N ASN A 15 8.65 16.11 45.93
CA ASN A 15 7.30 16.68 46.07
C ASN A 15 6.33 16.80 44.83
N LEU A 16 6.54 16.13 43.71
CA LEU A 16 5.62 16.27 42.60
C LEU A 16 5.35 14.96 41.83
N SER A 17 4.86 13.94 42.55
CA SER A 17 4.40 12.67 41.98
C SER A 17 3.40 12.90 40.83
N PHE A 18 2.49 13.87 40.97
CA PHE A 18 1.44 14.16 40.00
C PHE A 18 1.96 14.76 38.68
N ILE A 19 2.93 15.69 38.73
CA ILE A 19 3.52 16.32 37.51
C ILE A 19 4.33 15.32 36.72
N SER A 20 5.08 14.45 37.39
CA SER A 20 5.82 13.38 36.75
C SER A 20 4.88 12.41 36.02
N ILE A 21 3.72 12.12 36.56
CA ILE A 21 2.71 11.26 35.92
C ILE A 21 2.15 11.90 34.65
N ILE A 22 1.79 13.20 34.68
CA ILE A 22 1.23 13.89 33.51
C ILE A 22 2.26 13.98 32.39
N SER A 23 3.52 14.27 32.69
CA SER A 23 4.59 14.29 31.67
C SER A 23 4.81 12.89 31.07
N LYS A 24 4.74 11.83 31.85
CA LYS A 24 4.80 10.44 31.36
C LYS A 24 3.62 10.12 30.46
N ILE A 25 2.39 10.52 30.82
CA ILE A 25 1.21 10.34 29.98
C ILE A 25 1.37 11.04 28.63
N SER A 26 1.94 12.27 28.62
CA SER A 26 2.20 13.01 27.38
C SER A 26 3.22 12.28 26.50
N ILE A 27 4.30 11.72 27.11
CA ILE A 27 5.31 10.92 26.38
C ILE A 27 4.66 9.65 25.81
N ILE A 28 3.86 8.94 26.60
CA ILE A 28 3.17 7.72 26.17
C ILE A 28 2.18 8.03 25.05
N GLY A 29 1.39 9.09 25.17
CA GLY A 29 0.45 9.51 24.12
C GLY A 29 1.16 9.81 22.79
N LEU A 30 2.29 10.54 22.85
CA LEU A 30 3.08 10.84 21.65
C LEU A 30 3.76 9.58 21.09
N MET A 31 4.28 8.72 21.95
CA MET A 31 4.86 7.42 21.58
C MET A 31 3.84 6.55 20.85
N LEU A 32 2.63 6.41 21.38
CA LEU A 32 1.57 5.64 20.77
C LEU A 32 1.13 6.25 19.43
N GLY A 33 0.92 7.57 19.37
CA GLY A 33 0.53 8.27 18.14
C GLY A 33 1.53 8.07 17.02
N VAL A 34 2.82 8.30 17.29
CA VAL A 34 3.90 8.12 16.31
C VAL A 34 4.06 6.63 15.95
N GLY A 35 4.03 5.73 16.95
CA GLY A 35 4.20 4.31 16.73
C GLY A 35 3.10 3.71 15.87
N ILE A 36 1.83 4.02 16.16
CA ILE A 36 0.69 3.55 15.38
C ILE A 36 0.75 4.10 13.94
N LEU A 37 1.10 5.38 13.77
CA LEU A 37 1.20 5.98 12.44
C LEU A 37 2.25 5.28 11.58
N ILE A 38 3.44 4.99 12.13
CA ILE A 38 4.49 4.25 11.42
C ILE A 38 4.00 2.84 11.05
N THR A 39 3.36 2.14 11.97
CA THR A 39 2.87 0.77 11.75
C THR A 39 1.81 0.74 10.64
N VAL A 40 0.81 1.62 10.72
CA VAL A 40 -0.28 1.66 9.73
C VAL A 40 0.25 2.01 8.34
N LEU A 41 1.11 3.03 8.21
CA LEU A 41 1.69 3.38 6.91
C LEU A 41 2.60 2.27 6.36
N SER A 42 3.33 1.57 7.22
CA SER A 42 4.17 0.44 6.80
C SER A 42 3.33 -0.71 6.24
N VAL A 43 2.21 -1.03 6.86
CA VAL A 43 1.26 -2.05 6.38
C VAL A 43 0.62 -1.61 5.07
N MET A 44 0.14 -0.36 4.97
CA MET A 44 -0.44 0.18 3.74
C MET A 44 0.54 0.18 2.56
N ASN A 45 1.81 0.52 2.81
CA ASN A 45 2.87 0.42 1.79
C ASN A 45 3.09 -1.03 1.35
N GLY A 46 3.03 -1.97 2.29
CA GLY A 46 3.13 -3.40 2.02
C GLY A 46 1.99 -3.90 1.13
N PHE A 47 0.75 -3.56 1.48
CA PHE A 47 -0.43 -3.89 0.67
C PHE A 47 -0.36 -3.31 -0.74
N GLU A 48 0.01 -2.05 -0.89
CA GLU A 48 0.14 -1.42 -2.21
C GLU A 48 1.15 -2.16 -3.08
N LYS A 49 2.32 -2.49 -2.51
CA LYS A 49 3.35 -3.20 -3.26
C LYS A 49 2.90 -4.60 -3.66
N GLU A 50 2.34 -5.37 -2.73
CA GLU A 50 1.84 -6.72 -2.99
C GLU A 50 0.77 -6.73 -4.08
N LEU A 51 -0.19 -5.80 -3.98
CA LEU A 51 -1.24 -5.67 -4.97
C LEU A 51 -0.67 -5.28 -6.34
N ARG A 52 0.31 -4.36 -6.37
CA ARG A 52 0.99 -3.96 -7.60
C ARG A 52 1.72 -5.14 -8.22
N GLU A 53 2.46 -5.92 -7.45
CA GLU A 53 3.20 -7.09 -7.93
C GLU A 53 2.25 -8.17 -8.49
N LYS A 54 1.13 -8.43 -7.84
CA LYS A 54 0.10 -9.35 -8.33
C LYS A 54 -0.50 -8.87 -9.65
N ILE A 55 -0.86 -7.59 -9.74
CA ILE A 55 -1.39 -7.00 -10.98
C ILE A 55 -0.34 -7.12 -12.09
N LEU A 56 0.88 -6.69 -11.85
CA LEU A 56 1.96 -6.68 -12.85
C LEU A 56 2.41 -8.10 -13.25
N GLY A 57 2.26 -9.08 -12.37
CA GLY A 57 2.57 -10.47 -12.68
C GLY A 57 1.57 -11.11 -13.63
N PHE A 58 0.32 -10.68 -13.60
CA PHE A 58 -0.76 -11.25 -14.41
C PHE A 58 -1.10 -10.39 -15.65
N THR A 59 -1.14 -9.06 -15.49
CA THR A 59 -1.52 -8.14 -16.57
C THR A 59 -0.31 -7.71 -17.40
N SER A 60 -0.58 -7.23 -18.59
CA SER A 60 0.43 -6.58 -19.43
C SER A 60 0.90 -5.26 -18.84
N HIS A 61 2.18 -4.94 -19.02
CA HIS A 61 2.68 -3.62 -18.65
C HIS A 61 2.19 -2.54 -19.63
N VAL A 62 2.13 -2.87 -20.93
CA VAL A 62 1.56 -2.05 -21.99
C VAL A 62 0.79 -2.96 -22.93
N ASN A 63 -0.38 -2.53 -23.36
CA ASN A 63 -1.13 -3.12 -24.46
C ASN A 63 -0.97 -2.25 -25.69
N VAL A 64 -0.71 -2.87 -26.82
CA VAL A 64 -0.71 -2.22 -28.14
C VAL A 64 -1.88 -2.74 -28.94
N TYR A 65 -2.75 -1.84 -29.36
CA TYR A 65 -3.93 -2.19 -30.16
C TYR A 65 -3.64 -2.04 -31.65
N PRO A 66 -4.03 -3.02 -32.49
CA PRO A 66 -3.82 -2.94 -33.91
C PRO A 66 -4.58 -1.76 -34.49
N HIS A 67 -3.90 -0.99 -35.32
CA HIS A 67 -4.51 0.00 -36.18
C HIS A 67 -4.20 -0.37 -37.63
N ASN A 68 -5.14 -0.20 -38.56
CA ASN A 68 -5.09 -0.69 -39.94
C ASN A 68 -3.89 -0.21 -40.78
N GLN A 69 -2.93 0.48 -40.17
CA GLN A 69 -1.76 1.08 -40.82
C GLN A 69 -0.49 0.21 -40.75
N HIS A 70 -0.44 -0.80 -39.89
CA HIS A 70 0.77 -1.60 -39.69
C HIS A 70 0.53 -3.09 -39.93
N THR A 71 1.48 -3.69 -40.66
CA THR A 71 1.52 -5.15 -40.81
C THR A 71 2.08 -5.81 -39.54
N ILE A 72 1.81 -7.11 -39.34
CA ILE A 72 2.39 -7.87 -38.21
C ILE A 72 3.93 -7.80 -38.21
N GLU A 73 4.56 -7.84 -39.39
CA GLU A 73 6.00 -7.80 -39.55
C GLU A 73 6.59 -6.46 -39.11
N GLU A 74 5.94 -5.36 -39.48
CA GLU A 74 6.32 -4.02 -39.03
C GLU A 74 6.16 -3.86 -37.52
N LEU A 75 5.06 -4.36 -36.94
CA LEU A 75 4.85 -4.35 -35.50
C LEU A 75 5.95 -5.12 -34.76
N LYS A 76 6.29 -6.33 -35.23
CA LYS A 76 7.40 -7.10 -34.66
C LYS A 76 8.71 -6.34 -34.72
N LEU A 77 9.04 -5.72 -35.87
CA LEU A 77 10.28 -4.95 -36.05
C LEU A 77 10.32 -3.77 -35.06
N ILE A 78 9.22 -3.05 -34.88
CA ILE A 78 9.13 -1.93 -33.91
C ILE A 78 9.34 -2.44 -32.49
N LEU A 79 8.72 -3.56 -32.11
CA LEU A 79 8.79 -4.10 -30.76
C LEU A 79 10.18 -4.71 -30.46
N ASP A 80 10.78 -5.41 -31.42
CA ASP A 80 12.11 -6.04 -31.27
C ASP A 80 13.25 -5.01 -31.20
N THR A 81 13.08 -3.83 -31.82
CA THR A 81 14.07 -2.74 -31.76
C THR A 81 14.02 -1.94 -30.46
N ASN A 82 12.95 -2.02 -29.70
CA ASN A 82 12.79 -1.25 -28.47
C ASN A 82 13.43 -1.96 -27.26
N LYS A 83 14.55 -1.42 -26.79
CA LYS A 83 15.34 -1.98 -25.69
C LYS A 83 14.60 -2.07 -24.33
N ASN A 84 13.50 -1.34 -24.16
CA ASN A 84 12.72 -1.35 -22.92
C ASN A 84 11.73 -2.53 -22.86
N ILE A 85 11.48 -3.20 -23.99
CA ILE A 85 10.57 -4.33 -24.10
C ILE A 85 11.35 -5.62 -23.85
N ALA A 86 10.95 -6.39 -22.86
CA ALA A 86 11.54 -7.68 -22.52
C ALA A 86 10.98 -8.81 -23.39
N SER A 87 9.66 -8.81 -23.59
CA SER A 87 8.93 -9.81 -24.36
C SER A 87 7.53 -9.31 -24.74
N TYR A 88 6.92 -9.96 -25.70
CA TYR A 88 5.54 -9.66 -26.11
C TYR A 88 4.77 -10.91 -26.53
N SER A 89 3.44 -10.83 -26.40
CA SER A 89 2.49 -11.90 -26.77
C SER A 89 1.31 -11.31 -27.53
N PHE A 90 0.95 -11.94 -28.66
CA PHE A 90 -0.26 -11.58 -29.37
C PHE A 90 -1.45 -12.26 -28.73
N ILE A 91 -2.48 -11.48 -28.40
CA ILE A 91 -3.66 -11.96 -27.69
C ILE A 91 -4.90 -11.77 -28.60
N ASN A 92 -5.65 -12.85 -28.77
CA ASN A 92 -7.02 -12.75 -29.29
C ASN A 92 -7.98 -12.88 -28.11
N ARG A 93 -8.63 -11.78 -27.73
CA ARG A 93 -9.55 -11.68 -26.61
C ARG A 93 -10.99 -11.74 -27.09
N ASN A 94 -11.71 -12.75 -26.60
CA ASN A 94 -13.12 -12.93 -26.90
C ASN A 94 -13.93 -12.98 -25.61
N GLU A 95 -15.12 -12.38 -25.64
CA GLU A 95 -16.10 -12.56 -24.58
C GLU A 95 -17.03 -13.69 -25.01
N GLU A 96 -17.14 -14.72 -24.21
CA GLU A 96 -17.83 -15.97 -24.51
C GLU A 96 -18.63 -16.45 -23.31
N LEU A 97 -19.46 -17.45 -23.51
CA LEU A 97 -20.22 -18.11 -22.47
C LEU A 97 -19.68 -19.54 -22.27
N ILE A 98 -19.41 -19.89 -21.00
CA ILE A 98 -18.99 -21.24 -20.64
C ILE A 98 -20.14 -21.99 -19.99
N SER A 99 -20.22 -23.28 -20.27
CA SER A 99 -21.16 -24.19 -19.65
C SER A 99 -20.46 -25.48 -19.23
N SER A 100 -20.84 -26.01 -18.08
CA SER A 100 -20.51 -27.35 -17.59
C SER A 100 -21.78 -28.17 -17.40
N ASP A 101 -21.67 -29.40 -16.97
CA ASP A 101 -22.84 -30.23 -16.63
C ASP A 101 -23.68 -29.62 -15.51
N SER A 102 -23.06 -28.86 -14.62
CA SER A 102 -23.69 -28.26 -13.43
C SER A 102 -24.15 -26.82 -13.63
N VAL A 103 -23.51 -26.04 -14.51
CA VAL A 103 -23.74 -24.59 -14.69
C VAL A 103 -23.83 -24.25 -16.16
N LYS A 104 -24.84 -23.46 -16.52
CA LYS A 104 -25.09 -23.03 -17.92
C LYS A 104 -24.85 -21.52 -18.06
N ASN A 105 -24.22 -21.15 -19.20
CA ASN A 105 -24.10 -19.76 -19.67
C ASN A 105 -23.42 -18.80 -18.68
N TYR A 106 -22.27 -19.18 -18.13
CA TYR A 106 -21.47 -18.30 -17.30
C TYR A 106 -20.59 -17.40 -18.20
N PRO A 107 -20.57 -16.06 -18.01
CA PRO A 107 -19.81 -15.15 -18.87
C PRO A 107 -18.31 -15.20 -18.53
N ILE A 108 -17.50 -15.35 -19.58
CA ILE A 108 -16.04 -15.44 -19.48
C ILE A 108 -15.33 -14.53 -20.48
N ILE A 109 -14.06 -14.31 -20.24
CA ILE A 109 -13.13 -13.67 -21.17
C ILE A 109 -12.09 -14.72 -21.55
N MET A 110 -12.13 -15.16 -22.82
CA MET A 110 -11.18 -16.10 -23.36
C MET A 110 -10.02 -15.38 -24.02
N HIS A 111 -8.82 -15.67 -23.55
CA HIS A 111 -7.57 -15.23 -24.14
C HIS A 111 -6.96 -16.40 -24.94
N ASN A 112 -7.05 -16.33 -26.25
CA ASN A 112 -6.35 -17.24 -27.13
C ASN A 112 -4.94 -16.74 -27.33
N VAL A 113 -3.95 -17.56 -26.98
CA VAL A 113 -2.54 -17.17 -26.91
C VAL A 113 -1.63 -18.22 -27.52
N ASN A 114 -0.42 -17.82 -27.91
CA ASN A 114 0.68 -18.76 -28.05
C ASN A 114 1.29 -19.03 -26.66
N SER A 115 1.24 -20.27 -26.21
CA SER A 115 1.68 -20.64 -24.85
C SER A 115 3.12 -20.29 -24.55
N GLN A 116 4.04 -20.40 -25.52
CA GLN A 116 5.46 -20.09 -25.32
C GLN A 116 5.66 -18.58 -25.13
N ASN A 117 5.02 -17.74 -25.94
CA ASN A 117 5.12 -16.30 -25.82
C ASN A 117 4.45 -15.78 -24.55
N GLU A 118 3.31 -16.37 -24.16
CA GLU A 118 2.62 -15.98 -22.93
C GLU A 118 3.44 -16.34 -21.68
N LEU A 119 4.12 -17.47 -21.65
CA LEU A 119 5.03 -17.84 -20.57
C LEU A 119 6.20 -16.90 -20.39
N LEU A 120 6.68 -16.26 -21.47
CA LEU A 120 7.71 -15.22 -21.41
C LEU A 120 7.16 -13.87 -20.96
N THR A 121 5.89 -13.59 -21.28
CA THR A 121 5.27 -12.26 -21.10
C THR A 121 4.53 -12.13 -19.77
N SER A 122 4.06 -13.23 -19.19
CA SER A 122 3.37 -13.25 -17.91
C SER A 122 4.02 -14.22 -16.92
N ASN A 123 3.67 -14.10 -15.65
CA ASN A 123 4.11 -15.04 -14.61
C ASN A 123 3.08 -16.17 -14.39
N ILE A 124 2.29 -16.49 -15.41
CA ILE A 124 1.21 -17.48 -15.30
C ILE A 124 1.71 -18.87 -14.87
N SER A 125 2.95 -19.23 -15.22
CA SER A 125 3.54 -20.51 -14.78
C SER A 125 3.67 -20.63 -13.27
N GLU A 126 4.00 -19.51 -12.59
CA GLU A 126 4.14 -19.47 -11.13
C GLU A 126 2.77 -19.45 -10.42
N MET A 127 1.73 -19.10 -11.15
CA MET A 127 0.35 -19.03 -10.67
C MET A 127 -0.43 -20.34 -10.84
N MET A 128 0.15 -21.36 -11.46
CA MET A 128 -0.53 -22.64 -11.64
C MET A 128 -0.67 -23.37 -10.30
N GLN A 129 -1.90 -23.70 -9.93
CA GLN A 129 -2.19 -24.51 -8.74
C GLN A 129 -2.18 -26.01 -9.05
N VAL A 130 -2.77 -26.38 -10.19
CA VAL A 130 -2.88 -27.78 -10.63
C VAL A 130 -2.70 -27.84 -12.15
N GLY A 131 -1.91 -28.79 -12.64
CA GLY A 131 -1.58 -28.93 -14.07
C GLY A 131 -0.51 -27.95 -14.53
N ASP A 132 -0.35 -27.84 -15.86
CA ASP A 132 0.66 -27.01 -16.52
C ASP A 132 0.02 -26.03 -17.52
N PHE A 133 0.66 -24.89 -17.73
CA PHE A 133 0.29 -23.94 -18.78
C PHE A 133 0.86 -24.39 -20.14
N SER A 134 0.51 -25.58 -20.60
CA SER A 134 1.11 -26.13 -21.81
C SER A 134 0.28 -26.02 -23.08
N LEU A 135 -1.04 -25.81 -23.02
CA LEU A 135 -1.98 -25.61 -24.13
C LEU A 135 -1.58 -26.38 -25.41
N LYS A 136 -1.29 -27.67 -25.29
CA LYS A 136 -0.69 -28.49 -26.37
C LYS A 136 -1.66 -28.72 -27.53
N LYS A 137 -2.95 -28.84 -27.20
CA LYS A 137 -4.01 -29.03 -28.19
C LYS A 137 -4.85 -27.77 -28.30
N SER A 138 -5.45 -27.55 -29.45
CA SER A 138 -6.40 -26.43 -29.66
C SER A 138 -7.66 -26.53 -28.81
N THR A 139 -7.90 -27.70 -28.21
CA THR A 139 -9.01 -27.95 -27.28
C THR A 139 -8.62 -27.80 -25.81
N ASP A 140 -7.35 -27.57 -25.51
CA ASP A 140 -6.89 -27.40 -24.13
C ASP A 140 -7.17 -25.99 -23.64
N VAL A 141 -7.65 -25.88 -22.40
CA VAL A 141 -7.88 -24.59 -21.74
C VAL A 141 -7.37 -24.62 -20.30
N VAL A 142 -6.88 -23.47 -19.87
CA VAL A 142 -6.48 -23.21 -18.48
C VAL A 142 -7.44 -22.19 -17.89
N ILE A 143 -8.03 -22.50 -16.74
CA ILE A 143 -9.09 -21.72 -16.11
C ILE A 143 -8.68 -21.24 -14.71
N GLY A 144 -9.26 -20.15 -14.22
CA GLY A 144 -9.03 -19.68 -12.85
C GLY A 144 -9.70 -20.61 -11.81
N ASN A 145 -9.11 -20.72 -10.62
CA ASN A 145 -9.57 -21.58 -9.55
C ASN A 145 -11.01 -21.25 -9.08
N VAL A 146 -11.36 -19.98 -9.01
CA VAL A 146 -12.72 -19.54 -8.64
C VAL A 146 -13.73 -19.98 -9.69
N LEU A 147 -13.36 -19.88 -10.98
CA LEU A 147 -14.21 -20.34 -12.08
C LEU A 147 -14.36 -21.87 -12.04
N ALA A 148 -13.26 -22.62 -11.79
CA ALA A 148 -13.30 -24.07 -11.67
C ALA A 148 -14.27 -24.51 -10.55
N ASN A 149 -14.18 -23.87 -9.39
CA ASN A 149 -15.09 -24.12 -8.26
C ASN A 149 -16.55 -23.78 -8.59
N ASN A 150 -16.80 -22.64 -9.24
CA ASN A 150 -18.16 -22.23 -9.63
C ASN A 150 -18.78 -23.20 -10.63
N LEU A 151 -18.00 -23.70 -11.59
CA LEU A 151 -18.43 -24.66 -12.60
C LEU A 151 -18.43 -26.10 -12.09
N LYS A 152 -17.82 -26.39 -10.92
CA LYS A 152 -17.61 -27.71 -10.33
C LYS A 152 -16.86 -28.63 -11.28
N VAL A 153 -15.78 -28.14 -11.88
CA VAL A 153 -14.93 -28.88 -12.82
C VAL A 153 -13.50 -29.01 -12.30
N ASN A 154 -12.87 -30.11 -12.67
CA ASN A 154 -11.48 -30.43 -12.36
C ASN A 154 -10.66 -30.63 -13.66
N ILE A 155 -9.36 -30.84 -13.53
CA ILE A 155 -8.50 -31.17 -14.68
C ILE A 155 -9.01 -32.44 -15.34
N GLY A 156 -9.07 -32.42 -16.67
CA GLY A 156 -9.56 -33.50 -17.50
C GLY A 156 -11.05 -33.41 -17.84
N ASP A 157 -11.82 -32.58 -17.11
CA ASP A 157 -13.25 -32.44 -17.38
C ASP A 157 -13.50 -31.67 -18.68
N GLN A 158 -14.62 -32.00 -19.31
CA GLN A 158 -15.06 -31.36 -20.53
C GLN A 158 -16.00 -30.18 -20.23
N ILE A 159 -15.74 -29.06 -20.89
CA ILE A 159 -16.56 -27.86 -20.84
C ILE A 159 -16.97 -27.44 -22.24
N ILE A 160 -18.05 -26.66 -22.34
CA ILE A 160 -18.54 -26.14 -23.60
C ILE A 160 -18.38 -24.62 -23.55
N ILE A 161 -17.68 -24.07 -24.53
CA ILE A 161 -17.57 -22.63 -24.70
C ILE A 161 -18.33 -22.22 -25.94
N THR A 162 -19.23 -21.22 -25.79
CA THR A 162 -20.13 -20.74 -26.83
C THR A 162 -19.81 -19.29 -27.15
N ASN A 163 -19.47 -19.06 -28.42
CA ASN A 163 -19.35 -17.71 -28.95
C ASN A 163 -20.76 -17.21 -29.27
N TYR A 164 -21.15 -16.05 -28.69
CA TYR A 164 -22.45 -15.44 -28.90
C TYR A 164 -22.39 -14.18 -29.78
N LYS A 165 -21.19 -13.72 -30.16
CA LYS A 165 -20.99 -12.59 -31.09
C LYS A 165 -20.95 -13.13 -32.53
N GLY A 166 -22.04 -13.03 -33.24
CA GLY A 166 -22.18 -13.48 -34.62
C GLY A 166 -22.88 -14.84 -34.75
N ILE A 167 -22.22 -15.84 -35.34
CA ILE A 167 -22.78 -17.21 -35.48
C ILE A 167 -22.59 -17.92 -34.15
N TYR A 168 -23.70 -18.36 -33.53
CA TYR A 168 -23.67 -19.18 -32.32
C TYR A 168 -22.93 -20.48 -32.61
N LYS A 169 -21.69 -20.57 -32.13
CA LYS A 169 -20.85 -21.77 -32.27
C LYS A 169 -20.39 -22.24 -30.90
N SER A 170 -20.75 -23.45 -30.57
CA SER A 170 -20.31 -24.11 -29.33
C SER A 170 -19.21 -25.12 -29.64
N ASN A 171 -18.11 -25.01 -28.94
CA ASN A 171 -16.98 -25.93 -29.04
C ASN A 171 -16.72 -26.58 -27.68
N LYS A 172 -16.25 -27.82 -27.72
CA LYS A 172 -15.88 -28.58 -26.53
C LYS A 172 -14.38 -28.38 -26.24
N TYR A 173 -14.08 -28.08 -24.99
CA TYR A 173 -12.73 -27.92 -24.49
C TYR A 173 -12.47 -28.84 -23.31
N ILE A 174 -11.20 -29.10 -23.02
CA ILE A 174 -10.75 -29.92 -21.90
C ILE A 174 -9.94 -29.02 -20.95
N VAL A 175 -10.27 -29.05 -19.67
CA VAL A 175 -9.51 -28.31 -18.65
C VAL A 175 -8.16 -28.99 -18.47
N SER A 176 -7.07 -28.33 -18.89
CA SER A 176 -5.70 -28.82 -18.79
C SER A 176 -4.95 -28.27 -17.57
N GLY A 177 -5.43 -27.19 -16.98
CA GLY A 177 -4.83 -26.58 -15.82
C GLY A 177 -5.74 -25.59 -15.11
N ILE A 178 -5.42 -25.34 -13.84
CA ILE A 178 -6.12 -24.39 -12.98
C ILE A 178 -5.09 -23.44 -12.39
N PHE A 179 -5.31 -22.12 -12.57
CA PHE A 179 -4.43 -21.09 -12.03
C PHE A 179 -5.08 -20.27 -10.93
N ASP A 180 -4.24 -19.61 -10.12
CA ASP A 180 -4.63 -18.59 -9.15
C ASP A 180 -3.77 -17.34 -9.32
N SER A 181 -4.33 -16.28 -9.87
CA SER A 181 -3.66 -14.99 -10.04
C SER A 181 -3.55 -14.19 -8.74
N GLY A 182 -4.19 -14.64 -7.66
CA GLY A 182 -4.35 -13.87 -6.44
C GLY A 182 -5.35 -12.71 -6.55
N ILE A 183 -6.09 -12.59 -7.67
CA ILE A 183 -7.13 -11.59 -7.90
C ILE A 183 -8.42 -12.31 -8.32
N ASN A 184 -9.43 -12.27 -7.44
CA ASN A 184 -10.67 -13.02 -7.64
C ASN A 184 -11.37 -12.71 -8.95
N GLU A 185 -11.35 -11.45 -9.41
CA GLU A 185 -11.99 -11.04 -10.65
C GLU A 185 -11.39 -11.78 -11.87
N TYR A 186 -10.07 -11.94 -11.89
CA TYR A 186 -9.37 -12.67 -12.95
C TYR A 186 -9.61 -14.18 -12.83
N ASN A 187 -9.52 -14.71 -11.63
CA ASN A 187 -9.75 -16.13 -11.35
C ASN A 187 -11.18 -16.57 -11.66
N GLN A 188 -12.14 -15.64 -11.64
CA GLN A 188 -13.55 -15.91 -11.91
C GLN A 188 -13.91 -15.84 -13.39
N ARG A 189 -13.19 -15.03 -14.17
CA ARG A 189 -13.65 -14.69 -15.54
C ARG A 189 -12.67 -15.07 -16.63
N PHE A 190 -11.38 -15.20 -16.36
CA PHE A 190 -10.37 -15.41 -17.39
C PHE A 190 -10.10 -16.89 -17.66
N ILE A 191 -10.00 -17.18 -18.96
CA ILE A 191 -9.63 -18.49 -19.50
C ILE A 191 -8.54 -18.29 -20.54
N TYR A 192 -7.54 -19.14 -20.52
CA TYR A 192 -6.53 -19.23 -21.57
C TYR A 192 -6.80 -20.42 -22.47
N GLY A 193 -6.81 -20.19 -23.78
CA GLY A 193 -6.92 -21.20 -24.81
C GLY A 193 -5.75 -21.13 -25.79
N SER A 194 -5.50 -22.21 -26.49
CA SER A 194 -4.47 -22.26 -27.54
C SER A 194 -5.02 -21.70 -28.85
N ASN A 195 -4.27 -20.78 -29.46
CA ASN A 195 -4.43 -20.47 -30.87
C ASN A 195 -3.10 -20.57 -31.59
N LEU A 196 -2.85 -21.72 -32.18
CA LEU A 196 -1.63 -22.02 -32.91
C LEU A 196 -1.48 -21.20 -34.22
N ASN A 197 -2.57 -20.59 -34.70
CA ASN A 197 -2.61 -19.87 -35.97
C ASN A 197 -2.64 -18.33 -35.81
N LEU A 198 -2.46 -17.78 -34.62
CA LEU A 198 -2.51 -16.32 -34.36
C LEU A 198 -1.54 -15.51 -35.24
N PHE A 199 -0.43 -16.14 -35.68
CA PHE A 199 0.55 -15.48 -36.53
C PHE A 199 0.21 -15.47 -38.02
N ASN A 200 -0.73 -16.31 -38.46
CA ASN A 200 -1.09 -16.47 -39.87
C ASN A 200 -2.39 -15.74 -40.25
N THR A 201 -3.21 -15.38 -39.26
CA THR A 201 -4.42 -14.63 -39.44
C THR A 201 -4.26 -13.32 -38.66
N ASN A 202 -4.41 -12.17 -39.27
CA ASN A 202 -4.36 -10.85 -38.60
C ASN A 202 -5.45 -10.68 -37.51
N GLU A 203 -5.86 -11.77 -36.87
CA GLU A 203 -6.97 -11.85 -35.91
C GLU A 203 -6.46 -11.79 -34.47
N PHE A 204 -5.75 -10.74 -34.08
CA PHE A 204 -5.44 -10.47 -32.70
C PHE A 204 -6.13 -9.20 -32.22
N SER A 205 -6.52 -9.18 -30.93
CA SER A 205 -7.21 -8.04 -30.33
C SER A 205 -6.23 -6.99 -29.83
N TYR A 206 -5.07 -7.43 -29.32
CA TYR A 206 -3.99 -6.56 -28.86
C TYR A 206 -2.71 -7.36 -28.67
N ILE A 207 -1.60 -6.64 -28.58
CA ILE A 207 -0.28 -7.20 -28.25
C ILE A 207 0.02 -6.82 -26.79
N LYS A 208 0.25 -7.84 -25.97
CA LYS A 208 0.66 -7.71 -24.58
C LYS A 208 2.16 -7.52 -24.51
N LEU A 209 2.64 -6.46 -23.85
CA LEU A 209 4.07 -6.20 -23.67
C LEU A 209 4.48 -6.37 -22.20
N LYS A 210 5.60 -7.06 -22.00
CA LYS A 210 6.36 -7.08 -20.75
C LYS A 210 7.56 -6.17 -20.88
N LEU A 211 7.72 -5.22 -19.98
CA LEU A 211 8.86 -4.29 -19.96
C LEU A 211 9.92 -4.79 -18.98
N ASN A 212 11.17 -4.40 -19.23
CA ASN A 212 12.26 -4.63 -18.26
C ASN A 212 12.01 -3.91 -16.94
N ASP A 213 11.42 -2.71 -17.00
CA ASP A 213 10.99 -1.93 -15.85
C ASP A 213 9.51 -1.56 -16.01
N PRO A 214 8.58 -2.16 -15.23
CA PRO A 214 7.14 -1.86 -15.30
C PRO A 214 6.80 -0.39 -15.01
N LEU A 215 7.64 0.32 -14.25
CA LEU A 215 7.41 1.72 -13.91
C LEU A 215 7.61 2.66 -15.11
N GLN A 216 8.29 2.21 -16.15
CA GLN A 216 8.46 2.96 -17.40
C GLN A 216 7.29 2.77 -18.39
N ALA A 217 6.22 2.09 -18.00
CA ALA A 217 5.09 1.78 -18.88
C ALA A 217 4.48 3.03 -19.55
N SER A 218 4.27 4.11 -18.79
CA SER A 218 3.77 5.37 -19.36
C SER A 218 4.73 6.02 -20.37
N PHE A 219 6.03 5.95 -20.11
CA PHE A 219 7.06 6.47 -21.03
C PHE A 219 7.09 5.66 -22.32
N VAL A 220 7.15 4.33 -22.23
CA VAL A 220 7.15 3.43 -23.40
C VAL A 220 5.86 3.55 -24.21
N SER A 221 4.72 3.63 -23.53
CA SER A 221 3.40 3.87 -24.14
C SER A 221 3.42 5.16 -24.98
N SER A 222 3.87 6.27 -24.39
CA SER A 222 3.98 7.57 -25.06
C SER A 222 4.99 7.53 -26.22
N GLN A 223 6.11 6.83 -26.07
CA GLN A 223 7.09 6.65 -27.12
C GLN A 223 6.51 5.90 -28.33
N LEU A 224 5.83 4.78 -28.10
CA LEU A 224 5.20 3.99 -29.16
C LEU A 224 4.10 4.78 -29.87
N PHE A 225 3.31 5.56 -29.15
CA PHE A 225 2.30 6.45 -29.74
C PHE A 225 2.93 7.55 -30.60
N ASN A 226 3.88 8.30 -30.07
CA ASN A 226 4.47 9.45 -30.76
C ASN A 226 5.35 9.08 -31.95
N SER A 227 6.13 7.98 -31.84
CA SER A 227 7.07 7.57 -32.88
C SER A 227 6.43 6.73 -33.98
N ASN A 228 5.41 5.94 -33.64
CA ASN A 228 4.86 4.93 -34.56
C ASN A 228 3.33 5.04 -34.71
N SER A 229 2.69 6.03 -34.12
CA SER A 229 1.24 6.24 -34.15
C SER A 229 0.43 5.01 -33.68
N LEU A 230 0.99 4.21 -32.77
CA LEU A 230 0.35 3.03 -32.22
C LEU A 230 -0.61 3.42 -31.09
N ILE A 231 -1.81 2.89 -31.11
CA ILE A 231 -2.75 3.04 -30.00
C ILE A 231 -2.28 2.13 -28.86
N THR A 232 -2.01 2.71 -27.71
CA THR A 232 -1.50 1.99 -26.56
C THR A 232 -2.32 2.29 -25.31
N SER A 233 -2.37 1.36 -24.38
CA SER A 233 -2.79 1.60 -23.00
C SER A 233 -1.79 0.92 -22.07
N ASN A 234 -1.55 1.51 -20.92
CA ASN A 234 -0.61 0.96 -19.94
C ASN A 234 -1.34 0.58 -18.64
N TRP A 235 -0.70 -0.25 -17.81
CA TRP A 235 -1.27 -0.75 -16.57
C TRP A 235 -1.68 0.37 -15.59
N THR A 236 -0.98 1.52 -15.62
CA THR A 236 -1.30 2.64 -14.73
C THR A 236 -2.60 3.34 -15.14
N GLU A 237 -2.96 3.33 -16.42
CA GLU A 237 -4.23 3.84 -16.93
C GLU A 237 -5.36 2.85 -16.67
N THR A 238 -5.13 1.57 -16.95
CA THR A 238 -6.13 0.51 -16.78
C THR A 238 -6.55 0.35 -15.32
N HIS A 239 -5.60 0.47 -14.37
CA HIS A 239 -5.85 0.33 -12.93
C HIS A 239 -5.82 1.66 -12.17
N ASN A 240 -5.92 2.80 -12.87
CA ASN A 240 -5.81 4.13 -12.29
C ASN A 240 -6.80 4.35 -11.14
N ALA A 241 -8.04 3.96 -11.31
CA ALA A 241 -9.07 4.10 -10.26
C ALA A 241 -8.69 3.38 -8.96
N LEU A 242 -8.12 2.17 -9.06
CA LEU A 242 -7.68 1.39 -7.92
C LEU A 242 -6.50 2.07 -7.19
N PHE A 243 -5.47 2.46 -7.94
CA PHE A 243 -4.30 3.11 -7.33
C PHE A 243 -4.63 4.51 -6.79
N GLN A 244 -5.54 5.24 -7.43
CA GLN A 244 -6.06 6.49 -6.87
C GLN A 244 -6.84 6.27 -5.58
N ALA A 245 -7.66 5.22 -5.49
CA ALA A 245 -8.36 4.86 -4.27
C ALA A 245 -7.39 4.55 -3.13
N ILE A 246 -6.36 3.73 -3.37
CA ILE A 246 -5.31 3.41 -2.40
C ILE A 246 -4.56 4.67 -1.95
N ASN A 247 -4.19 5.55 -2.88
CA ASN A 247 -3.51 6.79 -2.55
C ASN A 247 -4.39 7.75 -1.73
N ASN A 248 -5.69 7.82 -2.04
CA ASN A 248 -6.64 8.60 -1.27
C ASN A 248 -6.83 8.02 0.13
N GLU A 249 -6.94 6.70 0.26
CA GLU A 249 -7.01 6.01 1.55
C GLU A 249 -5.77 6.30 2.41
N LYS A 250 -4.57 6.17 1.87
CA LYS A 250 -3.33 6.56 2.56
C LYS A 250 -3.35 8.01 3.03
N ARG A 251 -3.83 8.92 2.20
CA ARG A 251 -3.94 10.35 2.55
C ARG A 251 -4.92 10.57 3.69
N VAL A 252 -6.09 9.94 3.64
CA VAL A 252 -7.10 10.03 4.71
C VAL A 252 -6.56 9.44 6.01
N MET A 253 -5.94 8.26 5.96
CA MET A 253 -5.32 7.62 7.12
C MET A 253 -4.21 8.51 7.72
N PHE A 254 -3.36 9.10 6.89
CA PHE A 254 -2.34 10.04 7.34
C PHE A 254 -2.94 11.24 8.06
N ILE A 255 -4.02 11.83 7.54
CA ILE A 255 -4.72 12.96 8.19
C ILE A 255 -5.32 12.56 9.53
N ILE A 256 -6.02 11.41 9.60
CA ILE A 256 -6.62 10.92 10.85
C ILE A 256 -5.54 10.68 11.91
N LEU A 257 -4.45 10.03 11.53
CA LEU A 257 -3.38 9.72 12.46
C LEU A 257 -2.58 10.98 12.84
N ALA A 258 -2.46 11.96 11.94
CA ALA A 258 -1.92 13.28 12.27
C ALA A 258 -2.75 14.02 13.32
N LEU A 259 -4.09 13.89 13.26
CA LEU A 259 -4.98 14.42 14.30
C LEU A 259 -4.76 13.76 15.65
N ILE A 260 -4.47 12.44 15.69
CA ILE A 260 -4.14 11.74 16.94
C ILE A 260 -2.84 12.31 17.54
N ILE A 261 -1.81 12.58 16.71
CA ILE A 261 -0.58 13.23 17.17
C ILE A 261 -0.86 14.66 17.65
N ALA A 262 -1.75 15.39 16.99
CA ALA A 262 -2.15 16.72 17.44
C ALA A 262 -2.83 16.70 18.81
N ILE A 263 -3.71 15.72 19.07
CA ILE A 263 -4.34 15.51 20.37
C ILE A 263 -3.29 15.15 21.44
N ALA A 264 -2.36 14.27 21.13
CA ALA A 264 -1.25 13.92 22.01
C ALA A 264 -0.36 15.14 22.31
N SER A 265 -0.12 15.98 21.31
CA SER A 265 0.63 17.22 21.47
C SER A 265 -0.12 18.27 22.31
N PHE A 266 -1.45 18.29 22.26
CA PHE A 266 -2.27 19.13 23.13
C PHE A 266 -2.14 18.74 24.61
N ASN A 267 -1.95 17.45 24.91
CA ASN A 267 -1.66 17.00 26.27
C ASN A 267 -0.34 17.60 26.80
N ILE A 268 0.63 17.89 25.93
CA ILE A 268 1.87 18.58 26.29
C ILE A 268 1.58 20.02 26.72
N VAL A 269 0.68 20.73 26.05
CA VAL A 269 0.25 22.08 26.47
C VAL A 269 -0.28 22.06 27.90
N SER A 270 -1.19 21.12 28.19
CA SER A 270 -1.79 20.97 29.51
C SER A 270 -0.74 20.61 30.57
N SER A 271 0.12 19.65 30.27
CA SER A 271 1.21 19.21 31.15
C SER A 271 2.17 20.32 31.51
N LEU A 272 2.69 21.03 30.49
CA LEU A 272 3.61 22.15 30.70
C LEU A 272 2.94 23.35 31.38
N THR A 273 1.67 23.63 31.07
CA THR A 273 0.93 24.70 31.74
C THR A 273 0.76 24.42 33.22
N LEU A 274 0.39 23.19 33.57
CA LEU A 274 0.28 22.78 34.98
C LEU A 274 1.64 22.85 35.68
N LEU A 275 2.73 22.44 35.00
CA LEU A 275 4.08 22.55 35.54
C LEU A 275 4.44 24.01 35.82
N VAL A 276 4.13 24.94 34.90
CA VAL A 276 4.32 26.39 35.09
C VAL A 276 3.56 26.87 36.34
N MET A 277 2.30 26.48 36.49
CA MET A 277 1.49 26.87 37.62
C MET A 277 2.05 26.39 38.96
N ASN A 278 2.47 25.13 39.02
CA ASN A 278 3.04 24.55 40.22
C ASN A 278 4.45 25.11 40.58
N LYS A 279 5.16 25.65 39.58
CA LYS A 279 6.49 26.25 39.75
C LYS A 279 6.47 27.79 39.81
N GLN A 280 5.31 28.41 40.01
CA GLN A 280 5.16 29.88 40.02
C GLN A 280 6.06 30.54 41.04
N LYS A 281 6.16 30.00 42.28
CA LYS A 281 7.02 30.53 43.34
C LYS A 281 8.51 30.44 42.96
N ASP A 282 8.94 29.30 42.47
CA ASP A 282 10.32 29.12 42.02
C ASP A 282 10.71 30.06 40.90
N ILE A 283 9.77 30.24 39.93
CA ILE A 283 9.94 31.18 38.80
C ILE A 283 9.98 32.62 39.28
N ALA A 284 9.14 33.02 40.24
CA ALA A 284 9.14 34.35 40.79
C ALA A 284 10.45 34.71 41.50
N ILE A 285 11.01 33.74 42.30
CA ILE A 285 12.31 33.88 42.95
C ILE A 285 13.41 34.06 41.87
N LEU A 286 13.42 33.27 40.84
CA LEU A 286 14.42 33.35 39.76
C LEU A 286 14.35 34.72 39.04
N ILE A 287 13.17 35.24 38.79
CA ILE A 287 12.99 36.57 38.19
C ILE A 287 13.46 37.67 39.12
N SER A 288 13.19 37.56 40.44
CA SER A 288 13.64 38.52 41.45
C SER A 288 15.16 38.51 41.62
N LEU A 289 15.81 37.39 41.35
CA LEU A 289 17.28 37.27 41.30
C LEU A 289 17.88 37.80 39.98
N GLY A 290 17.08 38.38 39.08
CA GLY A 290 17.55 39.02 37.87
C GLY A 290 17.57 38.16 36.60
N ILE A 291 17.01 36.95 36.65
CA ILE A 291 16.94 36.10 35.45
C ILE A 291 15.95 36.69 34.43
N ASN A 292 16.40 36.80 33.20
CA ASN A 292 15.57 37.37 32.11
C ASN A 292 14.34 36.52 31.83
N LYS A 293 13.19 37.16 31.63
CA LYS A 293 11.92 36.51 31.26
C LYS A 293 12.02 35.60 30.03
N ARG A 294 12.85 35.99 29.02
CA ARG A 294 13.11 35.14 27.85
C ARG A 294 13.82 33.84 28.23
N THR A 295 14.70 33.88 29.21
CA THR A 295 15.39 32.70 29.71
C THR A 295 14.41 31.71 30.38
N ILE A 296 13.44 32.22 31.14
CA ILE A 296 12.36 31.40 31.72
C ILE A 296 11.55 30.71 30.62
N GLY A 297 11.11 31.47 29.59
CA GLY A 297 10.40 30.90 28.44
C GLY A 297 11.21 29.81 27.73
N SER A 298 12.52 30.05 27.54
CA SER A 298 13.39 29.01 26.89
C SER A 298 13.52 27.74 27.68
N ILE A 299 13.47 27.78 29.02
CA ILE A 299 13.50 26.59 29.87
C ILE A 299 12.27 25.69 29.56
N PHE A 300 11.09 26.25 29.45
CA PHE A 300 9.86 25.49 29.15
C PHE A 300 9.80 25.01 27.70
N LEU A 301 10.36 25.78 26.73
CA LEU A 301 10.54 25.28 25.36
C LEU A 301 11.49 24.08 25.31
N ILE A 302 12.61 24.12 26.06
CA ILE A 302 13.53 22.99 26.15
C ILE A 302 12.85 21.77 26.80
N GLN A 303 11.99 21.97 27.78
CA GLN A 303 11.23 20.87 28.38
C GLN A 303 10.30 20.20 27.38
N GLY A 304 9.54 21.00 26.61
CA GLY A 304 8.71 20.48 25.51
C GLY A 304 9.54 19.73 24.47
N PHE A 305 10.71 20.25 24.11
CA PHE A 305 11.67 19.62 23.21
C PHE A 305 12.12 18.25 23.74
N ILE A 306 12.47 18.13 25.04
CA ILE A 306 12.88 16.88 25.66
C ILE A 306 11.74 15.86 25.66
N ILE A 307 10.52 16.27 26.05
CA ILE A 307 9.32 15.41 26.02
C ILE A 307 9.07 14.93 24.59
N GLY A 308 9.14 15.82 23.63
CA GLY A 308 8.97 15.49 22.21
C GLY A 308 10.02 14.52 21.71
N LEU A 309 11.30 14.80 21.98
CA LEU A 309 12.41 13.97 21.54
C LEU A 309 12.29 12.54 22.10
N VAL A 310 12.03 12.41 23.40
CA VAL A 310 11.86 11.10 24.06
C VAL A 310 10.62 10.39 23.50
N GLY A 311 9.47 11.08 23.43
CA GLY A 311 8.21 10.48 22.95
C GLY A 311 8.30 10.03 21.49
N ILE A 312 8.87 10.87 20.60
CA ILE A 312 9.05 10.52 19.19
C ILE A 312 10.04 9.37 19.02
N SER A 313 11.19 9.40 19.73
CA SER A 313 12.17 8.31 19.64
C SER A 313 11.61 6.97 20.10
N LEU A 314 10.88 6.95 21.22
CA LEU A 314 10.20 5.75 21.70
C LEU A 314 9.07 5.34 20.75
N GLY A 315 8.36 6.31 20.14
CA GLY A 315 7.32 6.05 19.13
C GLY A 315 7.88 5.41 17.86
N VAL A 316 9.03 5.88 17.38
CA VAL A 316 9.72 5.26 16.24
C VAL A 316 10.13 3.83 16.56
N LEU A 317 10.75 3.60 17.72
CA LEU A 317 11.12 2.25 18.16
C LEU A 317 9.89 1.33 18.26
N LEU A 318 8.83 1.80 18.87
CA LEU A 318 7.56 1.05 19.00
C LEU A 318 6.95 0.77 17.62
N GLY A 319 6.89 1.75 16.72
CA GLY A 319 6.35 1.57 15.38
C GLY A 319 7.15 0.58 14.54
N LEU A 320 8.48 0.62 14.63
CA LEU A 320 9.35 -0.35 13.96
C LEU A 320 9.15 -1.77 14.51
N THR A 321 9.12 -1.92 15.83
CA THR A 321 8.91 -3.24 16.45
C THR A 321 7.54 -3.81 16.15
N LEU A 322 6.47 -2.99 16.17
CA LEU A 322 5.13 -3.41 15.80
C LEU A 322 5.05 -3.81 14.32
N SER A 323 5.64 -3.02 13.41
CA SER A 323 5.65 -3.32 11.98
C SER A 323 6.34 -4.64 11.66
N ILE A 324 7.51 -4.89 12.25
CA ILE A 324 8.27 -6.13 12.03
C ILE A 324 7.52 -7.36 12.58
N ASN A 325 6.84 -7.20 13.71
CA ASN A 325 6.11 -8.29 14.38
C ASN A 325 4.62 -8.31 14.06
N ILE A 326 4.16 -7.59 13.03
CA ILE A 326 2.73 -7.43 12.74
C ILE A 326 2.02 -8.77 12.55
N ASN A 327 2.64 -9.73 11.88
CA ASN A 327 2.07 -11.05 11.66
C ASN A 327 1.85 -11.83 12.98
N SER A 328 2.82 -11.77 13.91
CA SER A 328 2.67 -12.40 15.22
C SER A 328 1.58 -11.74 16.05
N ILE A 329 1.43 -10.42 15.92
CA ILE A 329 0.37 -9.65 16.60
C ILE A 329 -1.00 -10.03 16.05
N VAL A 330 -1.14 -10.14 14.73
CA VAL A 330 -2.39 -10.55 14.09
C VAL A 330 -2.76 -11.98 14.49
N LEU A 331 -1.84 -12.93 14.41
CA LEU A 331 -2.07 -14.33 14.85
C LEU A 331 -2.48 -14.40 16.32
N PHE A 332 -1.85 -13.60 17.19
CA PHE A 332 -2.24 -13.52 18.60
C PHE A 332 -3.66 -12.95 18.77
N ALA A 333 -4.00 -11.90 18.03
CA ALA A 333 -5.34 -11.33 18.05
C ALA A 333 -6.39 -12.31 17.52
N GLU A 334 -6.12 -13.02 16.43
CA GLU A 334 -7.00 -14.07 15.88
C GLU A 334 -7.24 -15.19 16.90
N SER A 335 -6.18 -15.62 17.62
CA SER A 335 -6.30 -16.64 18.66
C SER A 335 -7.13 -16.17 19.86
N LEU A 336 -7.04 -14.87 20.20
CA LEU A 336 -7.78 -14.30 21.33
C LEU A 336 -9.27 -14.10 21.04
N PHE A 337 -9.58 -13.64 19.82
CA PHE A 337 -10.96 -13.31 19.41
C PHE A 337 -11.66 -14.48 18.68
N SER A 338 -10.95 -15.57 18.37
CA SER A 338 -11.44 -16.71 17.57
C SER A 338 -12.07 -16.30 16.24
N VAL A 339 -11.57 -15.22 15.64
CA VAL A 339 -12.02 -14.67 14.35
C VAL A 339 -10.82 -14.55 13.43
N ALA A 340 -10.91 -15.06 12.21
CA ALA A 340 -9.93 -14.81 11.18
C ALA A 340 -10.02 -13.33 10.74
N LEU A 341 -9.05 -12.52 11.13
CA LEU A 341 -8.96 -11.11 10.74
C LEU A 341 -8.54 -10.95 9.28
N ILE A 342 -7.73 -11.90 8.81
CA ILE A 342 -7.31 -11.99 7.41
C ILE A 342 -7.89 -13.28 6.87
N SER A 343 -8.93 -13.15 6.03
CA SER A 343 -9.46 -14.30 5.31
C SER A 343 -8.54 -14.60 4.13
N PRO A 344 -7.86 -15.75 4.10
CA PRO A 344 -7.03 -16.16 2.95
C PRO A 344 -7.84 -16.17 1.65
N ASP A 345 -9.13 -16.51 1.74
CA ASP A 345 -10.05 -16.58 0.59
C ASP A 345 -10.38 -15.22 -0.02
N VAL A 346 -10.29 -14.13 0.77
CA VAL A 346 -10.62 -12.77 0.32
C VAL A 346 -9.38 -12.02 -0.18
N TYR A 347 -8.29 -12.13 0.56
CA TYR A 347 -7.07 -11.35 0.27
C TYR A 347 -5.99 -12.17 -0.41
N HIS A 348 -6.12 -13.51 -0.47
CA HIS A 348 -5.09 -14.45 -0.95
C HIS A 348 -3.69 -14.16 -0.36
N LEU A 349 -3.68 -13.66 0.87
CA LEU A 349 -2.48 -13.31 1.62
C LEU A 349 -2.39 -14.20 2.85
N ASN A 350 -1.34 -15.00 2.93
CA ASN A 350 -1.05 -15.81 4.11
C ASN A 350 -0.43 -15.00 5.26
N LYS A 351 -0.04 -13.76 4.99
CA LYS A 351 0.62 -12.86 5.95
C LYS A 351 0.27 -11.41 5.62
N VAL A 352 0.26 -10.54 6.65
CA VAL A 352 0.16 -9.09 6.46
C VAL A 352 1.45 -8.57 5.85
N PRO A 353 1.43 -8.05 4.63
CA PRO A 353 2.62 -7.44 4.06
C PRO A 353 2.91 -6.10 4.76
N TYR A 354 4.19 -5.80 4.99
CA TYR A 354 4.61 -4.51 5.49
C TYR A 354 5.88 -4.04 4.81
N ILE A 355 5.97 -2.74 4.58
CA ILE A 355 7.18 -2.09 4.02
C ILE A 355 7.43 -0.80 4.76
N ILE A 356 8.60 -0.72 5.37
CA ILE A 356 9.05 0.46 6.09
C ILE A 356 9.79 1.37 5.11
N LEU A 357 9.15 2.50 4.76
CA LEU A 357 9.79 3.53 3.96
C LEU A 357 10.43 4.58 4.86
N ILE A 358 11.73 4.76 4.73
CA ILE A 358 12.50 5.75 5.49
C ILE A 358 11.96 7.17 5.28
N SER A 359 11.48 7.48 4.06
CA SER A 359 10.85 8.77 3.72
C SER A 359 9.63 9.07 4.58
N ASP A 360 8.82 8.05 4.89
CA ASP A 360 7.61 8.23 5.69
C ASP A 360 7.97 8.45 7.16
N ILE A 361 8.99 7.73 7.68
CA ILE A 361 9.51 7.96 9.03
C ILE A 361 9.98 9.41 9.19
N TYR A 362 10.74 9.95 8.23
CA TYR A 362 11.19 11.35 8.27
C TYR A 362 10.02 12.34 8.26
N LYS A 363 8.99 12.12 7.43
CA LYS A 363 7.79 12.97 7.40
C LYS A 363 7.06 12.96 8.74
N ILE A 364 6.89 11.77 9.34
CA ILE A 364 6.23 11.60 10.64
C ILE A 364 7.01 12.29 11.75
N ILE A 365 8.32 12.06 11.83
CA ILE A 365 9.19 12.69 12.84
C ILE A 365 9.12 14.21 12.71
N SER A 366 9.28 14.74 11.50
CA SER A 366 9.25 16.19 11.25
C SER A 366 7.90 16.80 11.64
N MET A 367 6.80 16.17 11.25
CA MET A 367 5.45 16.62 11.58
C MET A 367 5.20 16.59 13.10
N ALA A 368 5.51 15.46 13.76
CA ALA A 368 5.33 15.32 15.20
C ALA A 368 6.18 16.34 15.96
N PHE A 369 7.42 16.54 15.52
CA PHE A 369 8.32 17.51 16.14
C PHE A 369 7.83 18.94 16.02
N ILE A 370 7.34 19.33 14.85
CA ILE A 370 6.73 20.66 14.64
C ILE A 370 5.51 20.84 15.56
N MET A 371 4.63 19.84 15.66
CA MET A 371 3.46 19.90 16.53
C MET A 371 3.84 20.05 18.00
N VAL A 372 4.84 19.31 18.47
CA VAL A 372 5.35 19.43 19.85
C VAL A 372 5.94 20.79 20.15
N LEU A 373 6.74 21.33 19.23
CA LEU A 373 7.29 22.69 19.39
C LEU A 373 6.19 23.75 19.44
N LEU A 374 5.23 23.71 18.53
CA LEU A 374 4.09 24.63 18.54
C LEU A 374 3.30 24.55 19.85
N SER A 375 3.04 23.33 20.33
CA SER A 375 2.34 23.09 21.60
C SER A 375 3.11 23.63 22.81
N SER A 376 4.44 23.69 22.75
CA SER A 376 5.27 24.19 23.85
C SER A 376 5.33 25.73 23.91
N ILE A 377 4.97 26.45 22.85
CA ILE A 377 5.05 27.93 22.78
C ILE A 377 4.11 28.57 23.79
N TYR A 378 2.87 28.12 23.88
CA TYR A 378 1.87 28.73 24.77
C TYR A 378 2.27 28.65 26.26
N PRO A 379 2.64 27.48 26.82
CA PRO A 379 3.12 27.40 28.22
C PRO A 379 4.40 28.21 28.46
N ALA A 380 5.34 28.24 27.52
CA ALA A 380 6.56 28.99 27.61
C ALA A 380 6.30 30.51 27.68
N GLN A 381 5.37 31.03 26.84
CA GLN A 381 4.94 32.43 26.91
C GLN A 381 4.25 32.78 28.24
N LYS A 382 3.38 31.86 28.74
CA LYS A 382 2.70 32.03 30.01
C LYS A 382 3.71 32.12 31.17
N ALA A 383 4.73 31.27 31.17
CA ALA A 383 5.80 31.27 32.17
C ALA A 383 6.61 32.58 32.14
N SER A 384 6.92 33.08 30.94
CA SER A 384 7.70 34.34 30.78
C SER A 384 6.96 35.61 31.20
N LYS A 385 5.61 35.58 31.25
CA LYS A 385 4.76 36.71 31.61
C LYS A 385 4.38 36.78 33.09
N LEU A 386 4.83 35.85 33.94
CA LEU A 386 4.56 35.81 35.38
C LEU A 386 5.13 37.06 36.04
N LEU A 387 4.31 37.69 36.92
CA LEU A 387 4.69 38.83 37.74
C LEU A 387 5.09 38.35 39.13
N PRO A 388 6.31 38.71 39.64
CA PRO A 388 6.81 38.24 40.94
C PRO A 388 5.89 38.63 42.10
N THR A 389 5.28 39.81 42.03
CA THR A 389 4.43 40.37 43.07
C THR A 389 3.17 39.60 43.38
N ILE A 390 2.58 38.94 42.35
CA ILE A 390 1.34 38.15 42.52
C ILE A 390 1.69 36.70 42.96
N SER A 391 2.81 36.21 42.49
CA SER A 391 3.20 34.78 42.71
C SER A 391 3.84 34.51 44.07
N LEU A 392 4.28 35.52 44.81
CA LEU A 392 4.84 35.40 46.14
C LEU A 392 3.78 35.48 47.24
N ASN A 393 2.60 36.06 46.95
CA ASN A 393 1.48 36.21 47.89
C ASN A 393 0.40 35.16 47.80
N SER A 394 0.48 34.24 46.83
CA SER A 394 -0.35 33.04 46.66
C SER A 394 0.38 31.79 47.14
#